data_3b5f30957171b99fa13959883050ab14
#
_entry.id   3b5f30957171b99fa13959883050ab14
#
_cell.length_a   1.000
_cell.length_b   1.000
_cell.length_c   1.000
_cell.angle_alpha   90.00
_cell.angle_beta   90.00
_cell.angle_gamma   90.00
#
_symmetry.space_group_name_H-M   'P 1'
#
loop_
_entity.id
_entity.type
_entity.pdbx_description
1 polymer ?
#
loop_
_entity_poly.entity_id
_entity_poly.type
_entity_poly.pdbx_seq_one_letter_code
_entity_poly.pdbx_strand_id
1 'polypeptide(L)'
;MGRDFEGNHFSYEEWKSVLHLSTRWGFASIRRLALGSIEPPTPHDRLLLARTYSVDDWVVPALSALCERTTPLSLSEARQMSIEDVVLVSTVREDIRSHALQADSAEIPLRVEAEQLDALGLEIPVHLRFPKREAPSTVALKRASAPECDDKFSVSPSWRPFWRVGRGWN
;
A
#
# COMPACT_ATOMS: atom_id res chain seq x y z
N MET A 1 36.78 -25.96 28.79
CA MET A 1 36.16 -26.27 27.49
C MET A 1 35.09 -25.21 27.24
N GLY A 2 35.52 -24.07 26.66
CA GLY A 2 34.61 -23.03 26.17
C GLY A 2 33.90 -23.57 24.94
N ARG A 3 32.56 -23.66 24.98
CA ARG A 3 31.79 -23.80 23.75
C ARG A 3 31.72 -22.42 23.14
N ASP A 4 32.50 -22.23 22.11
CA ASP A 4 32.38 -21.07 21.24
C ASP A 4 30.98 -21.13 20.66
N PHE A 5 30.11 -20.24 21.13
CA PHE A 5 28.84 -19.92 20.45
C PHE A 5 29.21 -19.14 19.18
N GLU A 6 29.85 -19.82 18.21
CA GLU A 6 29.95 -19.29 16.87
C GLU A 6 28.53 -19.04 16.36
N GLY A 7 28.28 -17.78 16.13
CA GLY A 7 27.05 -17.13 15.74
C GLY A 7 26.01 -17.98 15.04
N ASN A 8 25.09 -18.54 15.81
CA ASN A 8 23.87 -19.09 15.25
C ASN A 8 23.06 -17.90 14.75
N HIS A 9 23.30 -17.52 13.50
CA HIS A 9 22.47 -16.50 12.84
C HIS A 9 21.09 -17.09 12.64
N PHE A 10 20.18 -16.75 13.55
CA PHE A 10 18.77 -17.11 13.38
C PHE A 10 18.26 -16.55 12.06
N SER A 11 17.54 -17.37 11.32
CA SER A 11 16.84 -16.97 10.10
C SER A 11 15.67 -16.02 10.43
N TYR A 12 15.15 -15.35 9.41
CA TYR A 12 13.96 -14.50 9.55
C TYR A 12 12.79 -15.23 10.23
N GLU A 13 12.49 -16.46 9.83
CA GLU A 13 11.35 -17.23 10.40
C GLU A 13 11.61 -17.64 11.85
N GLU A 14 12.87 -17.90 12.22
CA GLU A 14 13.22 -18.19 13.61
C GLU A 14 13.07 -16.94 14.49
N TRP A 15 13.56 -15.78 14.04
CA TRP A 15 13.36 -14.52 14.76
C TRP A 15 11.90 -14.14 14.86
N LYS A 16 11.12 -14.37 13.83
CA LYS A 16 9.67 -14.14 13.85
C LYS A 16 8.97 -15.02 14.88
N SER A 17 9.41 -16.28 15.01
CA SER A 17 8.91 -17.21 16.03
C SER A 17 9.28 -16.75 17.44
N VAL A 18 10.53 -16.30 17.64
CA VAL A 18 11.00 -15.72 18.93
C VAL A 18 10.20 -14.48 19.28
N LEU A 19 9.96 -13.59 18.31
CA LEU A 19 9.15 -12.38 18.49
C LEU A 19 7.73 -12.73 18.89
N HIS A 20 7.13 -13.71 18.23
CA HIS A 20 5.77 -14.17 18.54
C HIS A 20 5.68 -14.70 19.98
N LEU A 21 6.56 -15.61 20.37
CA LEU A 21 6.55 -16.21 21.70
C LEU A 21 6.86 -15.19 22.80
N SER A 22 7.86 -14.33 22.58
CA SER A 22 8.24 -13.31 23.56
C SER A 22 7.13 -12.28 23.79
N THR A 23 6.39 -11.93 22.73
CA THR A 23 5.22 -11.04 22.85
C THR A 23 4.09 -11.73 23.59
N ARG A 24 3.78 -12.98 23.26
CA ARG A 24 2.71 -13.75 23.89
C ARG A 24 2.94 -13.98 25.39
N TRP A 25 4.19 -14.18 25.79
CA TRP A 25 4.55 -14.46 27.20
C TRP A 25 5.01 -13.22 27.97
N GLY A 26 5.05 -12.05 27.35
CA GLY A 26 5.43 -10.79 27.98
C GLY A 26 6.93 -10.67 28.30
N PHE A 27 7.81 -11.40 27.59
CA PHE A 27 9.25 -11.31 27.76
C PHE A 27 9.85 -10.07 27.07
N ALA A 28 9.75 -8.92 27.74
CA ALA A 28 10.12 -7.61 27.15
C ALA A 28 11.58 -7.58 26.64
N SER A 29 12.55 -8.17 27.37
CA SER A 29 13.95 -8.19 26.98
C SER A 29 14.19 -9.02 25.71
N ILE A 30 13.55 -10.20 25.63
CA ILE A 30 13.66 -11.09 24.46
C ILE A 30 12.94 -10.45 23.27
N ARG A 31 11.77 -9.85 23.49
CA ARG A 31 11.05 -9.10 22.43
C ARG A 31 11.91 -7.98 21.85
N ARG A 32 12.57 -7.20 22.70
CA ARG A 32 13.49 -6.13 22.24
C ARG A 32 14.65 -6.67 21.44
N LEU A 33 15.26 -7.77 21.88
CA LEU A 33 16.33 -8.44 21.15
C LEU A 33 15.84 -8.92 19.78
N ALA A 34 14.69 -9.59 19.72
CA ALA A 34 14.11 -10.08 18.48
C ALA A 34 13.81 -8.93 17.50
N LEU A 35 13.25 -7.82 17.96
CA LEU A 35 12.98 -6.63 17.13
C LEU A 35 14.28 -5.99 16.61
N GLY A 36 15.37 -6.02 17.36
CA GLY A 36 16.67 -5.51 16.93
C GLY A 36 17.44 -6.42 15.97
N SER A 37 17.06 -7.70 15.91
CA SER A 37 17.77 -8.72 15.12
C SER A 37 17.02 -9.22 13.90
N ILE A 38 15.69 -8.98 13.86
CA ILE A 38 14.87 -9.43 12.74
C ILE A 38 14.99 -8.47 11.56
N GLU A 39 15.32 -9.01 10.39
CA GLU A 39 15.38 -8.29 9.13
C GLU A 39 14.28 -8.79 8.18
N PRO A 40 13.15 -8.09 8.09
CA PRO A 40 12.09 -8.45 7.17
C PRO A 40 12.58 -8.37 5.72
N PRO A 41 12.33 -9.41 4.89
CA PRO A 41 12.86 -9.48 3.54
C PRO A 41 12.21 -8.46 2.59
N THR A 42 10.99 -8.03 2.88
CA THR A 42 10.27 -7.06 2.06
C THR A 42 9.66 -5.95 2.92
N PRO A 43 9.42 -4.74 2.34
CA PRO A 43 8.69 -3.68 3.02
C PRO A 43 7.27 -4.11 3.45
N HIS A 44 6.63 -4.99 2.67
CA HIS A 44 5.33 -5.56 3.00
C HIS A 44 5.41 -6.42 4.27
N ASP A 45 6.38 -7.33 4.38
CA ASP A 45 6.56 -8.14 5.59
C ASP A 45 6.86 -7.28 6.81
N ARG A 46 7.67 -6.22 6.64
CA ARG A 46 7.93 -5.25 7.71
C ARG A 46 6.66 -4.58 8.21
N LEU A 47 5.77 -4.16 7.28
CA LEU A 47 4.49 -3.56 7.64
C LEU A 47 3.59 -4.55 8.39
N LEU A 48 3.50 -5.79 7.91
CA LEU A 48 2.69 -6.83 8.58
C LEU A 48 3.18 -7.11 10.00
N LEU A 49 4.51 -7.20 10.21
CA LEU A 49 5.08 -7.36 11.54
C LEU A 49 4.80 -6.13 12.42
N ALA A 50 4.96 -4.92 11.87
CA ALA A 50 4.69 -3.67 12.57
C ALA A 50 3.25 -3.63 13.11
N ARG A 51 2.28 -3.95 12.27
CA ARG A 51 0.85 -3.98 12.66
C ARG A 51 0.53 -5.12 13.63
N THR A 52 1.08 -6.32 13.39
CA THR A 52 0.81 -7.50 14.24
C THR A 52 1.37 -7.34 15.65
N TYR A 53 2.55 -6.72 15.78
CA TYR A 53 3.24 -6.62 17.07
C TYR A 53 3.26 -5.19 17.63
N SER A 54 2.51 -4.25 17.06
CA SER A 54 2.43 -2.85 17.49
C SER A 54 3.82 -2.21 17.63
N VAL A 55 4.55 -2.18 16.51
CA VAL A 55 5.87 -1.55 16.38
C VAL A 55 5.73 -0.32 15.49
N ASP A 56 5.27 0.79 16.07
CA ASP A 56 4.89 2.00 15.32
C ASP A 56 6.07 2.60 14.54
N ASP A 57 7.28 2.52 15.09
CA ASP A 57 8.51 2.99 14.43
C ASP A 57 8.78 2.36 13.06
N TRP A 58 8.18 1.21 12.76
CA TRP A 58 8.37 0.50 11.50
C TRP A 58 7.31 0.83 10.46
N VAL A 59 6.19 1.40 10.88
CA VAL A 59 5.02 1.62 10.00
C VAL A 59 5.34 2.62 8.90
N VAL A 60 5.79 3.82 9.28
CA VAL A 60 6.09 4.89 8.30
C VAL A 60 7.19 4.47 7.32
N PRO A 61 8.36 3.93 7.76
CA PRO A 61 9.39 3.48 6.82
C PRO A 61 8.92 2.37 5.88
N ALA A 62 8.09 1.43 6.36
CA ALA A 62 7.56 0.35 5.54
C ALA A 62 6.57 0.85 4.48
N LEU A 63 5.65 1.74 4.87
CA LEU A 63 4.70 2.37 3.95
C LEU A 63 5.42 3.24 2.91
N SER A 64 6.41 4.03 3.33
CA SER A 64 7.21 4.85 2.41
C SER A 64 7.92 4.00 1.35
N ALA A 65 8.56 2.91 1.76
CA ALA A 65 9.21 1.99 0.83
C ALA A 65 8.21 1.31 -0.13
N LEU A 66 6.98 1.03 0.32
CA LEU A 66 5.91 0.54 -0.55
C LEU A 66 5.44 1.61 -1.55
N CYS A 67 5.44 2.89 -1.16
CA CYS A 67 5.10 4.01 -2.05
C CYS A 67 6.19 4.25 -3.11
N GLU A 68 7.45 4.15 -2.75
CA GLU A 68 8.60 4.32 -3.64
C GLU A 68 8.72 3.21 -4.70
N ARG A 69 8.27 2.01 -4.36
CA ARG A 69 8.37 0.84 -5.23
C ARG A 69 7.73 1.09 -6.60
N THR A 70 8.41 0.76 -7.69
CA THR A 70 7.89 0.92 -9.06
C THR A 70 6.71 -0.01 -9.35
N THR A 71 6.73 -1.22 -8.80
CA THR A 71 5.64 -2.20 -8.97
C THR A 71 4.44 -1.87 -8.08
N PRO A 72 3.21 -2.00 -8.56
CA PRO A 72 2.01 -1.81 -7.74
C PRO A 72 1.88 -2.91 -6.68
N LEU A 73 1.02 -2.70 -5.70
CA LEU A 73 0.62 -3.75 -4.77
C LEU A 73 -0.04 -4.90 -5.54
N SER A 74 0.39 -6.11 -5.25
CA SER A 74 -0.28 -7.32 -5.75
C SER A 74 -1.56 -7.59 -4.93
N LEU A 75 -2.49 -8.33 -5.52
CA LEU A 75 -3.71 -8.72 -4.80
C LEU A 75 -3.41 -9.57 -3.55
N SER A 76 -2.34 -10.37 -3.59
CA SER A 76 -1.90 -11.17 -2.44
C SER A 76 -1.39 -10.30 -1.28
N GLU A 77 -0.61 -9.28 -1.58
CA GLU A 77 -0.15 -8.29 -0.59
C GLU A 77 -1.33 -7.49 -0.02
N ALA A 78 -2.18 -6.94 -0.90
CA ALA A 78 -3.33 -6.15 -0.49
C ALA A 78 -4.32 -6.91 0.43
N ARG A 79 -4.48 -8.22 0.24
CA ARG A 79 -5.34 -9.06 1.09
C ARG A 79 -4.79 -9.26 2.50
N GLN A 80 -3.51 -9.09 2.71
CA GLN A 80 -2.85 -9.25 4.01
C GLN A 80 -2.75 -7.92 4.77
N MET A 81 -2.92 -6.80 4.07
CA MET A 81 -2.89 -5.46 4.64
C MET A 81 -4.29 -5.03 5.11
N SER A 82 -4.34 -4.03 5.98
CA SER A 82 -5.59 -3.34 6.26
C SER A 82 -6.04 -2.54 5.03
N ILE A 83 -7.35 -2.32 4.89
CA ILE A 83 -7.86 -1.54 3.77
C ILE A 83 -7.36 -0.09 3.82
N GLU A 84 -7.19 0.45 5.03
CA GLU A 84 -6.65 1.78 5.27
C GLU A 84 -5.23 1.91 4.73
N ASP A 85 -4.36 0.94 5.02
CA ASP A 85 -2.98 0.92 4.52
C ASP A 85 -2.94 0.79 2.98
N VAL A 86 -3.83 -0.02 2.39
CA VAL A 86 -3.94 -0.16 0.93
C VAL A 86 -4.37 1.15 0.27
N VAL A 87 -5.38 1.81 0.83
CA VAL A 87 -5.87 3.11 0.33
C VAL A 87 -4.76 4.16 0.46
N LEU A 88 -4.12 4.25 1.62
CA LEU A 88 -3.03 5.20 1.87
C LEU A 88 -1.89 5.03 0.86
N VAL A 89 -1.37 3.81 0.69
CA VAL A 89 -0.31 3.54 -0.28
C VAL A 89 -0.75 3.89 -1.70
N SER A 90 -2.01 3.60 -2.07
CA SER A 90 -2.53 3.91 -3.39
C SER A 90 -2.63 5.42 -3.62
N THR A 91 -3.15 6.17 -2.66
CA THR A 91 -3.28 7.63 -2.72
C THR A 91 -1.92 8.31 -2.85
N VAL A 92 -0.99 7.98 -1.94
CA VAL A 92 0.37 8.57 -1.97
C VAL A 92 1.10 8.25 -3.28
N ARG A 93 0.99 7.00 -3.78
CA ARG A 93 1.59 6.60 -5.06
C ARG A 93 0.98 7.35 -6.24
N GLU A 94 -0.32 7.57 -6.24
CA GLU A 94 -1.00 8.33 -7.27
C GLU A 94 -0.55 9.79 -7.26
N ASP A 95 -0.42 10.39 -6.11
CA ASP A 95 0.09 11.74 -5.94
C ASP A 95 1.52 11.89 -6.45
N ILE A 96 2.41 10.98 -6.07
CA ILE A 96 3.80 10.97 -6.57
C ILE A 96 3.85 10.89 -8.09
N ARG A 97 3.04 10.02 -8.70
CA ARG A 97 3.02 9.82 -10.16
C ARG A 97 2.36 10.95 -10.93
N SER A 98 1.29 11.53 -10.38
CA SER A 98 0.51 12.56 -11.07
C SER A 98 1.19 13.92 -11.07
N HIS A 99 2.05 14.20 -10.09
CA HIS A 99 2.74 15.48 -10.02
C HIS A 99 3.93 15.57 -10.96
N ALA A 100 4.35 14.47 -11.65
CA ALA A 100 5.56 14.42 -12.49
C ALA A 100 6.78 15.11 -11.81
N LEU A 101 6.59 15.52 -10.56
CA LEU A 101 7.61 16.07 -9.70
C LEU A 101 8.44 14.87 -9.28
N GLN A 102 9.73 15.01 -9.43
CA GLN A 102 10.69 14.28 -8.64
C GLN A 102 10.35 14.56 -7.19
N ALA A 103 9.37 13.80 -6.64
CA ALA A 103 9.15 13.82 -5.21
C ALA A 103 10.49 13.38 -4.62
N ASP A 104 11.14 14.29 -3.93
CA ASP A 104 12.37 13.96 -3.23
C ASP A 104 12.03 12.79 -2.29
N SER A 105 12.84 11.76 -2.29
CA SER A 105 12.63 10.56 -1.43
C SER A 105 12.41 10.97 0.04
N ALA A 106 12.94 12.12 0.46
CA ALA A 106 12.73 12.70 1.77
C ALA A 106 11.27 13.20 2.02
N GLU A 107 10.51 13.50 0.98
CA GLU A 107 9.13 14.02 1.10
C GLU A 107 8.10 12.90 1.30
N ILE A 108 8.41 11.69 0.85
CA ILE A 108 7.49 10.56 0.90
C ILE A 108 7.10 10.17 2.34
N PRO A 109 8.02 10.04 3.30
CA PRO A 109 7.67 9.76 4.69
C PRO A 109 6.72 10.81 5.28
N LEU A 110 6.96 12.09 4.99
CA LEU A 110 6.11 13.19 5.48
C LEU A 110 4.69 13.12 4.91
N ARG A 111 4.54 12.72 3.64
CA ARG A 111 3.23 12.50 3.02
C ARG A 111 2.50 11.32 3.63
N VAL A 112 3.22 10.23 3.88
CA VAL A 112 2.65 9.04 4.55
C VAL A 112 2.16 9.40 5.95
N GLU A 113 2.92 10.17 6.73
CA GLU A 113 2.50 10.64 8.05
C GLU A 113 1.26 11.54 7.98
N ALA A 114 1.23 12.47 7.02
CA ALA A 114 0.09 13.36 6.83
C ALA A 114 -1.20 12.58 6.53
N GLU A 115 -1.14 11.60 5.61
CA GLU A 115 -2.28 10.76 5.26
C GLU A 115 -2.72 9.85 6.43
N GLN A 116 -1.78 9.35 7.23
CA GLN A 116 -2.12 8.60 8.44
C GLN A 116 -2.86 9.45 9.47
N LEU A 117 -2.43 10.71 9.68
CA LEU A 117 -3.10 11.63 10.59
C LEU A 117 -4.50 11.99 10.09
N ASP A 118 -4.66 12.23 8.77
CA ASP A 118 -5.97 12.52 8.15
C ASP A 118 -6.92 11.32 8.31
N ALA A 119 -6.43 10.10 8.10
CA ALA A 119 -7.21 8.88 8.27
C ALA A 119 -7.68 8.66 9.72
N LEU A 120 -6.92 9.15 10.70
CA LEU A 120 -7.27 9.10 12.12
C LEU A 120 -8.15 10.29 12.54
N GLY A 121 -8.45 11.23 11.65
CA GLY A 121 -9.20 12.46 11.94
C GLY A 121 -8.45 13.43 12.86
N LEU A 122 -7.12 13.33 12.89
CA LEU A 122 -6.26 14.22 13.68
C LEU A 122 -5.86 15.45 12.88
N GLU A 123 -5.62 16.58 13.57
CA GLU A 123 -5.14 17.77 12.89
C GLU A 123 -3.74 17.56 12.29
N ILE A 124 -3.64 17.79 10.98
CA ILE A 124 -2.35 17.73 10.28
C ILE A 124 -1.51 18.95 10.65
N PRO A 125 -0.32 18.78 11.25
CA PRO A 125 0.60 19.86 11.56
C PRO A 125 0.95 20.68 10.31
N VAL A 126 1.19 21.98 10.47
CA VAL A 126 1.43 22.91 9.35
C VAL A 126 2.59 22.46 8.45
N HIS A 127 3.65 21.87 9.02
CA HIS A 127 4.81 21.37 8.28
C HIS A 127 4.52 20.10 7.44
N LEU A 128 3.42 19.42 7.72
CA LEU A 128 2.93 18.25 6.96
C LEU A 128 1.78 18.59 6.01
N ARG A 129 1.39 19.88 5.93
CA ARG A 129 0.32 20.31 5.00
C ARG A 129 0.89 20.47 3.60
N PHE A 130 0.73 19.46 2.80
CA PHE A 130 0.95 19.56 1.35
C PHE A 130 -0.25 20.27 0.70
N PRO A 131 -0.04 21.07 -0.38
CA PRO A 131 -1.14 21.67 -1.09
C PRO A 131 -2.06 20.55 -1.59
N LYS A 132 -3.27 20.48 -1.01
CA LYS A 132 -4.31 19.58 -1.51
C LYS A 132 -4.54 19.93 -2.97
N ARG A 133 -4.45 18.92 -3.82
CA ARG A 133 -4.83 19.04 -5.21
C ARG A 133 -6.28 19.48 -5.26
N GLU A 134 -6.54 20.71 -5.67
CA GLU A 134 -7.87 21.04 -6.13
C GLU A 134 -8.17 20.05 -7.25
N ALA A 135 -9.23 19.25 -7.06
CA ALA A 135 -9.77 18.44 -8.13
C ALA A 135 -9.81 19.35 -9.36
N PRO A 136 -9.30 18.95 -10.53
CA PRO A 136 -9.35 19.79 -11.71
C PRO A 136 -10.80 20.25 -11.81
N SER A 137 -11.01 21.53 -11.49
CA SER A 137 -12.30 22.16 -11.59
C SER A 137 -12.76 21.79 -12.99
N THR A 138 -13.99 21.36 -13.12
CA THR A 138 -14.66 20.97 -14.36
C THR A 138 -14.68 22.17 -15.32
N VAL A 139 -13.50 22.74 -15.54
CA VAL A 139 -13.25 23.79 -16.51
C VAL A 139 -13.10 23.08 -17.84
N ALA A 140 -14.25 23.04 -18.49
CA ALA A 140 -14.34 22.93 -19.91
C ALA A 140 -13.63 21.68 -20.50
N LEU A 141 -14.28 20.53 -20.38
CA LEU A 141 -14.39 19.71 -21.57
C LEU A 141 -15.06 20.62 -22.63
N LYS A 142 -14.26 21.51 -23.20
CA LYS A 142 -14.58 22.17 -24.43
C LYS A 142 -14.85 21.02 -25.39
N ARG A 143 -16.12 20.78 -25.60
CA ARG A 143 -16.66 19.84 -26.55
C ARG A 143 -15.88 20.07 -27.85
N ALA A 144 -14.79 19.32 -28.01
CA ALA A 144 -14.21 19.15 -29.32
C ALA A 144 -15.35 18.54 -30.12
N SER A 145 -15.90 19.32 -31.00
CA SER A 145 -16.87 18.89 -31.99
C SER A 145 -16.38 17.55 -32.52
N ALA A 146 -17.15 16.52 -32.25
CA ALA A 146 -16.88 15.21 -32.81
C ALA A 146 -16.76 15.40 -34.32
N PRO A 147 -15.71 14.88 -34.98
CA PRO A 147 -15.69 14.84 -36.41
C PRO A 147 -16.92 14.05 -36.84
N GLU A 148 -17.71 14.69 -37.69
CA GLU A 148 -18.88 14.12 -38.36
C GLU A 148 -18.41 12.79 -38.99
N CYS A 149 -18.80 11.66 -38.41
CA CYS A 149 -18.51 10.35 -38.96
C CYS A 149 -19.34 10.21 -40.25
N ASP A 150 -18.67 10.31 -41.38
CA ASP A 150 -19.21 9.96 -42.68
C ASP A 150 -19.82 8.57 -42.64
N ASP A 151 -21.13 8.51 -42.89
CA ASP A 151 -21.98 7.32 -42.92
C ASP A 151 -21.63 6.41 -44.12
N LYS A 152 -20.49 5.74 -44.10
CA LYS A 152 -20.10 4.78 -45.12
C LYS A 152 -19.61 3.42 -44.58
N PHE A 153 -20.09 3.01 -43.43
CA PHE A 153 -19.89 1.62 -43.03
C PHE A 153 -21.26 0.98 -42.78
N SER A 154 -21.87 0.49 -43.87
CA SER A 154 -22.97 -0.44 -43.84
C SER A 154 -22.48 -1.76 -43.24
N VAL A 155 -22.61 -1.92 -41.94
CA VAL A 155 -22.33 -3.20 -41.26
C VAL A 155 -23.62 -4.00 -41.19
N SER A 156 -23.60 -5.13 -41.90
CA SER A 156 -24.70 -6.12 -41.92
C SER A 156 -25.03 -6.58 -40.47
N PRO A 157 -26.33 -6.71 -40.15
CA PRO A 157 -26.74 -7.13 -38.80
C PRO A 157 -26.73 -8.67 -38.69
N SER A 158 -25.57 -9.26 -38.40
CA SER A 158 -25.48 -10.70 -38.13
C SER A 158 -25.04 -11.09 -36.71
N TRP A 159 -25.08 -10.17 -35.77
CA TRP A 159 -24.86 -10.49 -34.37
C TRP A 159 -26.19 -10.55 -33.62
N ARG A 160 -26.84 -11.72 -33.61
CA ARG A 160 -27.90 -12.03 -32.67
C ARG A 160 -27.26 -12.55 -31.38
N PRO A 161 -27.47 -11.92 -30.19
CA PRO A 161 -27.02 -12.50 -28.95
C PRO A 161 -27.85 -13.73 -28.62
N PHE A 162 -27.17 -14.86 -28.49
CA PHE A 162 -27.71 -16.15 -28.08
C PHE A 162 -27.90 -16.19 -26.54
N TRP A 163 -28.92 -15.50 -26.07
CA TRP A 163 -29.43 -15.71 -24.72
C TRP A 163 -30.91 -15.99 -24.78
N ARG A 164 -31.23 -17.23 -25.01
CA ARG A 164 -32.61 -17.69 -24.79
C ARG A 164 -32.66 -18.41 -23.45
N VAL A 165 -33.24 -17.70 -22.49
CA VAL A 165 -33.66 -18.20 -21.18
C VAL A 165 -34.55 -19.44 -21.37
N GLY A 166 -34.11 -20.57 -20.86
CA GLY A 166 -34.91 -21.75 -20.66
C GLY A 166 -35.66 -21.67 -19.35
N ARG A 167 -36.93 -21.68 -19.48
CA ARG A 167 -37.99 -21.73 -18.47
C ARG A 167 -37.96 -23.01 -17.63
N GLY A 168 -38.41 -22.88 -16.41
CA GLY A 168 -39.36 -23.78 -15.80
C GLY A 168 -38.83 -24.68 -14.72
N TRP A 169 -39.11 -24.31 -13.50
CA TRP A 169 -39.18 -25.23 -12.38
C TRP A 169 -40.64 -25.36 -11.96
N ASN A 170 -41.16 -26.57 -12.13
CA ASN A 170 -42.30 -27.10 -11.34
C ASN A 170 -41.77 -27.73 -10.08
#